data_5f0c2d87e91cc6d98b2616099ec24ef3
#
_entry.id   5f0c2d87e91cc6d98b2616099ec24ef3
#
_cell.length_a   1.000
_cell.length_b   1.000
_cell.length_c   1.000
_cell.angle_alpha   90.00
_cell.angle_beta   90.00
_cell.angle_gamma   90.00
#
_symmetry.space_group_name_H-M   'P 1'
#
loop_
_entity.id
_entity.type
_entity.pdbx_description
1 polymer ?
#
loop_
_entity_poly.entity_id
_entity_poly.type
_entity_poly.pdbx_seq_one_letter_code
_entity_poly.pdbx_strand_id
1 'polypeptide(L)'
;MKIVNKKIADLKPYENNARTHPKKQIDLLVANIKRFGFTTPILINKENVIIAGHGRLLALQEMGETTVPCVPIENLTPEEEKALRLADNQIMLMGENDMALVTVELEGLTPELIDLTGFDKELVMKPEEPENLDADDSNKKPRLVLMFATFEDMENAKEEIEEIMKRYEGSYVSSVGGGEL
;
A
#
# COMPACT_ATOMS: atom_id res chain seq x y z
N MET A 1 -23.90 16.46 -8.00
CA MET A 1 -22.56 16.30 -8.59
C MET A 1 -22.72 15.60 -9.93
N LYS A 2 -22.21 16.14 -11.05
CA LYS A 2 -22.40 15.57 -12.39
C LYS A 2 -21.05 15.08 -12.91
N ILE A 3 -20.98 13.84 -13.35
CA ILE A 3 -19.79 13.29 -14.01
C ILE A 3 -19.87 13.67 -15.49
N VAL A 4 -18.76 14.16 -16.04
CA VAL A 4 -18.60 14.49 -17.46
C VAL A 4 -17.34 13.82 -18.00
N ASN A 5 -17.39 13.32 -19.23
CA ASN A 5 -16.19 12.80 -19.89
C ASN A 5 -15.42 13.95 -20.53
N LYS A 6 -14.14 14.06 -20.26
CA LYS A 6 -13.21 15.03 -20.84
C LYS A 6 -12.14 14.31 -21.64
N LYS A 7 -11.64 14.93 -22.71
CA LYS A 7 -10.42 14.45 -23.36
C LYS A 7 -9.23 14.69 -22.44
N ILE A 8 -8.35 13.72 -22.33
CA ILE A 8 -7.14 13.83 -21.49
C ILE A 8 -6.27 15.00 -21.96
N ALA A 9 -6.23 15.25 -23.28
CA ALA A 9 -5.49 16.36 -23.87
C ALA A 9 -6.01 17.76 -23.45
N ASP A 10 -7.27 17.86 -23.01
CA ASP A 10 -7.88 19.12 -22.58
C ASP A 10 -7.65 19.41 -21.09
N LEU A 11 -7.14 18.42 -20.34
CA LEU A 11 -6.88 18.56 -18.92
C LEU A 11 -5.52 19.23 -18.68
N LYS A 12 -5.49 20.13 -17.71
CA LYS A 12 -4.30 20.90 -17.34
C LYS A 12 -3.84 20.44 -15.96
N PRO A 13 -2.68 19.76 -15.84
CA PRO A 13 -2.05 19.54 -14.55
C PRO A 13 -1.80 20.86 -13.82
N TYR A 14 -2.00 20.89 -12.52
CA TYR A 14 -1.67 22.07 -11.73
C TYR A 14 -0.15 22.20 -11.58
N GLU A 15 0.44 23.32 -12.04
CA GLU A 15 1.89 23.53 -12.11
C GLU A 15 2.59 23.41 -10.74
N ASN A 16 1.93 23.91 -9.67
CA ASN A 16 2.48 23.86 -8.31
C ASN A 16 1.96 22.63 -7.53
N ASN A 17 1.78 21.49 -8.20
CA ASN A 17 1.39 20.26 -7.50
C ASN A 17 2.51 19.81 -6.57
N ALA A 18 2.27 19.90 -5.25
CA ALA A 18 3.25 19.51 -4.23
C ALA A 18 3.47 17.99 -4.13
N ARG A 19 2.54 17.18 -4.68
CA ARG A 19 2.60 15.72 -4.59
C ARG A 19 3.30 15.13 -5.79
N THR A 20 4.36 14.37 -5.52
CA THR A 20 5.05 13.54 -6.52
C THR A 20 4.40 12.16 -6.62
N HIS A 21 4.52 11.55 -7.78
CA HIS A 21 3.94 10.23 -8.07
C HIS A 21 5.05 9.30 -8.57
N PRO A 22 5.64 8.45 -7.69
CA PRO A 22 6.67 7.51 -8.10
C PRO A 22 6.10 6.45 -9.06
N LYS A 23 6.96 5.90 -9.91
CA LYS A 23 6.56 4.91 -10.93
C LYS A 23 5.79 3.73 -10.33
N LYS A 24 6.24 3.19 -9.20
CA LYS A 24 5.55 2.11 -8.48
C LYS A 24 4.07 2.44 -8.19
N GLN A 25 3.78 3.68 -7.78
CA GLN A 25 2.39 4.10 -7.54
C GLN A 25 1.58 4.17 -8.84
N ILE A 26 2.17 4.66 -9.92
CA ILE A 26 1.49 4.74 -11.22
C ILE A 26 1.20 3.32 -11.74
N ASP A 27 2.16 2.40 -11.66
CA ASP A 27 1.98 1.01 -12.07
C ASP A 27 0.84 0.33 -11.29
N LEU A 28 0.77 0.59 -9.99
CA LEU A 28 -0.31 0.08 -9.14
C LEU A 28 -1.67 0.67 -9.53
N LEU A 29 -1.74 1.97 -9.83
CA LEU A 29 -2.96 2.61 -10.33
C LEU A 29 -3.38 2.03 -11.67
N VAL A 30 -2.46 1.80 -12.60
CA VAL A 30 -2.72 1.14 -13.90
C VAL A 30 -3.31 -0.25 -13.68
N ALA A 31 -2.70 -1.06 -12.82
CA ALA A 31 -3.17 -2.41 -12.51
C ALA A 31 -4.59 -2.40 -11.90
N ASN A 32 -4.83 -1.50 -10.94
CA ASN A 32 -6.15 -1.30 -10.33
C ASN A 32 -7.21 -0.88 -11.35
N ILE A 33 -6.90 0.10 -12.20
CA ILE A 33 -7.84 0.57 -13.23
C ILE A 33 -8.16 -0.55 -14.22
N LYS A 34 -7.18 -1.33 -14.64
CA LYS A 34 -7.39 -2.50 -15.52
C LYS A 34 -8.26 -3.56 -14.88
N ARG A 35 -8.12 -3.80 -13.58
CA ARG A 35 -8.84 -4.87 -12.89
C ARG A 35 -10.26 -4.47 -12.47
N PHE A 36 -10.41 -3.26 -11.91
CA PHE A 36 -11.65 -2.80 -11.28
C PHE A 36 -12.38 -1.71 -12.07
N GLY A 37 -11.77 -1.21 -13.15
CA GLY A 37 -12.25 -0.04 -13.86
C GLY A 37 -11.86 1.28 -13.21
N PHE A 38 -12.19 2.39 -13.84
CA PHE A 38 -11.92 3.73 -13.34
C PHE A 38 -13.01 4.16 -12.34
N THR A 39 -12.80 3.87 -11.06
CA THR A 39 -13.81 4.00 -10.00
C THR A 39 -13.91 5.40 -9.40
N THR A 40 -12.86 6.22 -9.49
CA THR A 40 -12.78 7.53 -8.81
C THR A 40 -12.47 8.64 -9.82
N PRO A 41 -13.45 9.49 -10.20
CA PRO A 41 -13.27 10.55 -11.17
C PRO A 41 -12.19 11.57 -10.79
N ILE A 42 -11.64 12.26 -11.79
CA ILE A 42 -10.72 13.39 -11.59
C ILE A 42 -11.52 14.64 -11.26
N LEU A 43 -11.13 15.37 -10.22
CA LEU A 43 -11.72 16.68 -9.90
C LEU A 43 -11.03 17.78 -10.70
N ILE A 44 -11.81 18.61 -11.38
CA ILE A 44 -11.31 19.71 -12.21
C ILE A 44 -12.07 21.01 -11.89
N ASN A 45 -11.42 22.14 -12.14
CA ASN A 45 -12.11 23.43 -12.14
C ASN A 45 -12.74 23.75 -13.52
N LYS A 46 -13.35 24.92 -13.66
CA LYS A 46 -14.01 25.36 -14.89
C LYS A 46 -13.05 25.54 -16.08
N GLU A 47 -11.74 25.76 -15.83
CA GLU A 47 -10.69 25.86 -16.85
C GLU A 47 -10.05 24.50 -17.17
N ASN A 48 -10.60 23.38 -16.69
CA ASN A 48 -10.07 22.03 -16.77
C ASN A 48 -8.71 21.85 -16.06
N VAL A 49 -8.36 22.71 -15.09
CA VAL A 49 -7.20 22.52 -14.23
C VAL A 49 -7.54 21.46 -13.17
N ILE A 50 -6.64 20.51 -12.98
CA ILE A 50 -6.84 19.41 -12.04
C ILE A 50 -6.77 19.91 -10.59
N ILE A 51 -7.79 19.60 -9.82
CA ILE A 51 -7.85 19.80 -8.37
C ILE A 51 -7.35 18.54 -7.66
N ALA A 52 -7.86 17.38 -8.03
CA ALA A 52 -7.46 16.09 -7.44
C ALA A 52 -7.41 14.98 -8.49
N GLY A 53 -6.43 14.08 -8.39
CA GLY A 53 -6.31 12.90 -9.25
C GLY A 53 -5.18 12.96 -10.28
N HIS A 54 -4.11 13.72 -10.03
CA HIS A 54 -2.93 13.78 -10.91
C HIS A 54 -2.32 12.40 -11.19
N GLY A 55 -2.14 11.56 -10.16
CA GLY A 55 -1.64 10.19 -10.35
C GLY A 55 -2.54 9.33 -11.24
N ARG A 56 -3.86 9.48 -11.11
CA ARG A 56 -4.85 8.79 -11.98
C ARG A 56 -4.76 9.25 -13.42
N LEU A 57 -4.54 10.55 -13.65
CA LEU A 57 -4.29 11.05 -15.01
C LEU A 57 -3.04 10.41 -15.61
N LEU A 58 -1.94 10.36 -14.87
CA LEU A 58 -0.69 9.74 -15.34
C LEU A 58 -0.89 8.26 -15.68
N ALA A 59 -1.62 7.53 -14.85
CA ALA A 59 -1.93 6.13 -15.11
C ALA A 59 -2.75 5.95 -16.40
N LEU A 60 -3.78 6.78 -16.64
CA LEU A 60 -4.58 6.73 -17.87
C LEU A 60 -3.77 7.11 -19.11
N GLN A 61 -2.87 8.08 -19.01
CA GLN A 61 -1.94 8.43 -20.09
C GLN A 61 -1.02 7.26 -20.44
N GLU A 62 -0.50 6.57 -19.44
CA GLU A 62 0.31 5.37 -19.66
C GLU A 62 -0.47 4.21 -20.29
N MET A 63 -1.76 4.10 -19.98
CA MET A 63 -2.66 3.14 -20.61
C MET A 63 -3.04 3.51 -22.06
N GLY A 64 -2.70 4.71 -22.52
CA GLY A 64 -3.08 5.21 -23.84
C GLY A 64 -4.55 5.64 -23.94
N GLU A 65 -5.22 5.88 -22.82
CA GLU A 65 -6.60 6.36 -22.79
C GLU A 65 -6.68 7.78 -23.35
N THR A 66 -7.78 8.08 -24.02
CA THR A 66 -7.99 9.40 -24.65
C THR A 66 -8.99 10.27 -23.92
N THR A 67 -9.84 9.65 -23.10
CA THR A 67 -10.90 10.32 -22.34
C THR A 67 -10.91 9.85 -20.90
N VAL A 68 -11.43 10.67 -19.99
CA VAL A 68 -11.54 10.35 -18.59
C VAL A 68 -12.79 10.95 -17.95
N PRO A 69 -13.46 10.21 -17.04
CA PRO A 69 -14.54 10.78 -16.22
C PRO A 69 -14.00 11.84 -15.25
N CYS A 70 -14.61 13.01 -15.28
CA CYS A 70 -14.26 14.13 -14.42
C CYS A 70 -15.50 14.65 -13.67
N VAL A 71 -15.26 15.27 -12.54
CA VAL A 71 -16.25 16.04 -11.80
C VAL A 71 -15.82 17.51 -11.80
N PRO A 72 -16.54 18.41 -12.50
CA PRO A 72 -16.28 19.83 -12.41
C PRO A 72 -16.69 20.39 -11.05
N ILE A 73 -15.81 21.19 -10.46
CA ILE A 73 -16.07 21.99 -9.26
C ILE A 73 -16.09 23.46 -9.70
N GLU A 74 -17.28 24.07 -9.75
CA GLU A 74 -17.47 25.32 -10.48
C GLU A 74 -17.49 26.58 -9.59
N ASN A 75 -17.74 26.47 -8.30
CA ASN A 75 -18.03 27.62 -7.45
C ASN A 75 -16.95 27.89 -6.39
N LEU A 76 -15.69 27.69 -6.74
CA LEU A 76 -14.55 27.97 -5.85
C LEU A 76 -13.78 29.19 -6.34
N THR A 77 -13.31 29.99 -5.38
CA THR A 77 -12.29 31.01 -5.64
C THR A 77 -10.91 30.34 -5.85
N PRO A 78 -9.93 31.02 -6.45
CA PRO A 78 -8.57 30.48 -6.60
C PRO A 78 -7.94 30.05 -5.26
N GLU A 79 -8.22 30.77 -4.19
CA GLU A 79 -7.75 30.44 -2.83
C GLU A 79 -8.40 29.15 -2.31
N GLU A 80 -9.71 29.00 -2.52
CA GLU A 80 -10.44 27.79 -2.13
C GLU A 80 -9.99 26.57 -2.95
N GLU A 81 -9.72 26.72 -4.25
CA GLU A 81 -9.16 25.64 -5.06
C GLU A 81 -7.79 25.20 -4.55
N LYS A 82 -6.93 26.15 -4.16
CA LYS A 82 -5.62 25.87 -3.58
C LYS A 82 -5.76 25.14 -2.24
N ALA A 83 -6.66 25.62 -1.38
CA ALA A 83 -6.93 24.98 -0.10
C ALA A 83 -7.46 23.56 -0.28
N LEU A 84 -8.39 23.33 -1.21
CA LEU A 84 -8.94 22.02 -1.50
C LEU A 84 -7.88 21.03 -1.99
N ARG A 85 -6.96 21.45 -2.89
CA ARG A 85 -5.84 20.59 -3.35
C ARG A 85 -4.94 20.16 -2.20
N LEU A 86 -4.60 21.09 -1.31
CA LEU A 86 -3.77 20.79 -0.14
C LEU A 86 -4.51 19.88 0.84
N ALA A 87 -5.79 20.15 1.09
CA ALA A 87 -6.62 19.36 1.99
C ALA A 87 -6.81 17.92 1.49
N ASP A 88 -7.12 17.73 0.20
CA ASP A 88 -7.27 16.39 -0.41
C ASP A 88 -6.02 15.53 -0.19
N ASN A 89 -4.84 16.11 -0.40
CA ASN A 89 -3.59 15.41 -0.19
C ASN A 89 -3.30 15.12 1.30
N GLN A 90 -3.54 16.09 2.18
CA GLN A 90 -3.17 15.99 3.59
C GLN A 90 -4.13 15.12 4.39
N ILE A 91 -5.45 15.26 4.17
CA ILE A 91 -6.48 14.50 4.90
C ILE A 91 -6.29 12.99 4.67
N MET A 92 -5.94 12.57 3.45
CA MET A 92 -5.67 11.16 3.15
C MET A 92 -4.47 10.59 3.93
N LEU A 93 -3.52 11.43 4.33
CA LEU A 93 -2.34 11.02 5.09
C LEU A 93 -2.57 11.06 6.61
N MET A 94 -3.67 11.63 7.08
CA MET A 94 -3.98 11.71 8.53
C MET A 94 -4.67 10.44 9.04
N GLY A 95 -5.19 9.61 8.15
CA GLY A 95 -5.78 8.33 8.53
C GLY A 95 -4.70 7.28 8.81
N GLU A 96 -4.92 6.46 9.82
CA GLU A 96 -4.09 5.31 10.16
C GLU A 96 -4.87 4.02 9.85
N ASN A 97 -4.14 2.99 9.44
CA ASN A 97 -4.73 1.67 9.25
C ASN A 97 -4.58 0.85 10.55
N ASP A 98 -5.65 0.20 10.96
CA ASP A 98 -5.54 -0.89 11.93
C ASP A 98 -4.92 -2.10 11.20
N MET A 99 -3.63 -2.31 11.45
CA MET A 99 -2.86 -3.34 10.73
C MET A 99 -3.33 -4.75 11.06
N ALA A 100 -3.93 -4.99 12.23
CA ALA A 100 -4.49 -6.30 12.57
C ALA A 100 -5.72 -6.58 11.68
N LEU A 101 -6.60 -5.60 11.51
CA LEU A 101 -7.75 -5.73 10.62
C LEU A 101 -7.31 -5.82 9.14
N VAL A 102 -6.31 -5.04 8.73
CA VAL A 102 -5.75 -5.13 7.36
C VAL A 102 -5.26 -6.55 7.08
N THR A 103 -4.52 -7.16 8.01
CA THR A 103 -4.01 -8.53 7.85
C THR A 103 -5.15 -9.54 7.67
N VAL A 104 -6.20 -9.45 8.51
CA VAL A 104 -7.39 -10.31 8.40
C VAL A 104 -8.08 -10.17 7.04
N GLU A 105 -8.26 -8.94 6.55
CA GLU A 105 -8.89 -8.70 5.24
C GLU A 105 -8.02 -9.23 4.08
N LEU A 106 -6.69 -9.12 4.19
CA LEU A 106 -5.78 -9.63 3.19
C LEU A 106 -5.75 -11.16 3.13
N GLU A 107 -5.91 -11.88 4.26
CA GLU A 107 -5.92 -13.35 4.32
C GLU A 107 -7.00 -13.99 3.44
N GLY A 108 -8.08 -13.27 3.16
CA GLY A 108 -9.15 -13.72 2.28
C GLY A 108 -8.92 -13.50 0.79
N LEU A 109 -7.79 -12.88 0.41
CA LEU A 109 -7.50 -12.50 -0.98
C LEU A 109 -6.51 -13.45 -1.65
N THR A 110 -6.62 -13.56 -2.99
CA THR A 110 -5.59 -14.25 -3.78
C THR A 110 -4.32 -13.40 -3.87
N PRO A 111 -3.14 -14.02 -4.11
CA PRO A 111 -1.88 -13.26 -4.23
C PRO A 111 -1.94 -12.11 -5.27
N GLU A 112 -2.65 -12.32 -6.39
CA GLU A 112 -2.83 -11.30 -7.43
C GLU A 112 -3.67 -10.12 -6.94
N LEU A 113 -4.66 -10.36 -6.07
CA LEU A 113 -5.47 -9.29 -5.48
C LEU A 113 -4.71 -8.55 -4.38
N ILE A 114 -3.87 -9.23 -3.61
CA ILE A 114 -3.00 -8.61 -2.61
C ILE A 114 -2.06 -7.61 -3.28
N ASP A 115 -1.44 -7.98 -4.43
CA ASP A 115 -0.59 -7.07 -5.20
C ASP A 115 -1.29 -5.76 -5.58
N LEU A 116 -2.60 -5.81 -5.81
CA LEU A 116 -3.39 -4.64 -6.16
C LEU A 116 -3.70 -3.72 -4.97
N THR A 117 -3.57 -4.20 -3.75
CA THR A 117 -3.82 -3.38 -2.56
C THR A 117 -2.70 -2.39 -2.26
N GLY A 118 -1.49 -2.70 -2.69
CA GLY A 118 -0.28 -1.95 -2.37
C GLY A 118 0.30 -2.24 -0.99
N PHE A 119 -0.33 -3.11 -0.22
CA PHE A 119 0.25 -3.65 1.01
C PHE A 119 1.32 -4.70 0.69
N ASP A 120 2.25 -4.88 1.60
CA ASP A 120 3.28 -5.90 1.46
C ASP A 120 2.67 -7.30 1.61
N LYS A 121 3.03 -8.21 0.72
CA LYS A 121 2.63 -9.62 0.80
C LYS A 121 3.11 -10.28 2.08
N GLU A 122 4.24 -9.85 2.61
CA GLU A 122 4.80 -10.40 3.84
C GLU A 122 3.86 -10.23 5.06
N LEU A 123 2.93 -9.26 5.01
CA LEU A 123 1.89 -9.11 6.05
C LEU A 123 0.93 -10.31 6.11
N VAL A 124 0.80 -11.05 5.02
CA VAL A 124 -0.18 -12.13 4.87
C VAL A 124 0.48 -13.48 4.66
N MET A 125 1.71 -13.48 4.16
CA MET A 125 2.50 -14.70 4.09
C MET A 125 2.79 -15.13 5.53
N LYS A 126 1.93 -16.00 6.05
CA LYS A 126 2.37 -16.88 7.14
C LYS A 126 3.74 -17.39 6.71
N PRO A 127 4.77 -17.36 7.59
CA PRO A 127 6.01 -18.04 7.27
C PRO A 127 5.58 -19.42 6.74
N GLU A 128 6.01 -19.77 5.52
CA GLU A 128 5.65 -21.05 4.88
C GLU A 128 5.61 -22.08 5.97
N GLU A 129 4.43 -22.68 6.21
CA GLU A 129 4.39 -23.81 7.16
C GLU A 129 5.53 -24.69 6.70
N PRO A 130 6.53 -24.97 7.56
CA PRO A 130 7.69 -25.70 7.12
C PRO A 130 7.15 -26.92 6.41
N GLU A 131 7.49 -27.06 5.11
CA GLU A 131 7.01 -28.11 4.21
C GLU A 131 6.79 -29.36 5.02
N ASN A 132 5.54 -29.89 4.99
CA ASN A 132 5.09 -31.02 5.77
C ASN A 132 6.27 -31.80 6.34
N LEU A 133 6.54 -31.59 7.62
CA LEU A 133 7.48 -32.45 8.31
C LEU A 133 6.85 -33.83 8.19
N ASP A 134 7.27 -34.58 7.16
CA ASP A 134 6.89 -35.97 7.02
C ASP A 134 6.99 -36.57 8.40
N ALA A 135 5.90 -37.19 8.85
CA ALA A 135 5.74 -37.71 10.21
C ALA A 135 6.76 -38.75 10.61
N ASP A 136 7.81 -38.96 9.79
CA ASP A 136 8.83 -39.98 9.97
C ASP A 136 10.27 -39.41 10.14
N ASP A 137 10.43 -38.08 10.30
CA ASP A 137 11.76 -37.53 10.60
C ASP A 137 11.96 -37.37 12.12
N SER A 138 12.07 -38.49 12.80
CA SER A 138 12.34 -38.59 14.23
C SER A 138 13.66 -37.94 14.67
N ASN A 139 14.38 -37.29 13.74
CA ASN A 139 15.69 -36.68 13.97
C ASN A 139 15.68 -35.15 13.88
N LYS A 140 14.53 -34.51 13.58
CA LYS A 140 14.44 -33.03 13.58
C LYS A 140 14.19 -32.51 14.99
N LYS A 141 15.07 -31.64 15.45
CA LYS A 141 14.91 -30.98 16.76
C LYS A 141 13.70 -30.03 16.72
N PRO A 142 12.81 -30.06 17.73
CA PRO A 142 11.70 -29.11 17.80
C PRO A 142 12.25 -27.67 17.85
N ARG A 143 11.57 -26.76 17.16
CA ARG A 143 11.93 -25.34 17.11
C ARG A 143 10.72 -24.46 17.39
N LEU A 144 10.96 -23.33 18.05
CA LEU A 144 10.00 -22.26 18.25
C LEU A 144 10.45 -21.05 17.43
N VAL A 145 9.55 -20.48 16.65
CA VAL A 145 9.80 -19.25 15.89
C VAL A 145 9.04 -18.12 16.56
N LEU A 146 9.75 -17.05 16.92
CA LEU A 146 9.18 -15.82 17.46
C LEU A 146 9.36 -14.70 16.43
N MET A 147 8.33 -13.90 16.22
CA MET A 147 8.36 -12.74 15.33
C MET A 147 8.15 -11.46 16.16
N PHE A 148 8.93 -10.43 15.87
CA PHE A 148 8.87 -9.16 16.55
C PHE A 148 8.53 -8.06 15.55
N ALA A 149 7.80 -7.06 15.99
CA ALA A 149 7.38 -5.93 15.17
C ALA A 149 8.55 -5.01 14.80
N THR A 150 9.56 -4.91 15.67
CA THR A 150 10.75 -4.09 15.44
C THR A 150 12.03 -4.85 15.79
N PHE A 151 13.16 -4.39 15.24
CA PHE A 151 14.48 -4.93 15.57
C PHE A 151 14.81 -4.67 17.04
N GLU A 152 14.40 -3.53 17.59
CA GLU A 152 14.61 -3.15 18.99
C GLU A 152 13.87 -4.10 19.95
N ASP A 153 12.62 -4.46 19.64
CA ASP A 153 11.87 -5.45 20.44
C ASP A 153 12.53 -6.82 20.42
N MET A 154 13.07 -7.24 19.27
CA MET A 154 13.80 -8.49 19.13
C MET A 154 15.08 -8.50 19.99
N GLU A 155 15.87 -7.42 19.92
CA GLU A 155 17.11 -7.30 20.73
C GLU A 155 16.81 -7.28 22.24
N ASN A 156 15.78 -6.56 22.66
CA ASN A 156 15.35 -6.51 24.04
C ASN A 156 14.86 -7.87 24.58
N ALA A 157 14.12 -8.63 23.77
CA ALA A 157 13.65 -9.96 24.15
C ALA A 157 14.73 -11.04 24.09
N LYS A 158 15.79 -10.84 23.33
CA LYS A 158 16.84 -11.85 23.07
C LYS A 158 17.52 -12.31 24.36
N GLU A 159 17.90 -11.39 25.24
CA GLU A 159 18.56 -11.72 26.51
C GLU A 159 17.67 -12.57 27.43
N GLU A 160 16.38 -12.25 27.50
CA GLU A 160 15.41 -13.02 28.29
C GLU A 160 15.20 -14.42 27.72
N ILE A 161 15.12 -14.54 26.39
CA ILE A 161 14.96 -15.80 25.69
C ILE A 161 16.22 -16.67 25.89
N GLU A 162 17.41 -16.11 25.76
CA GLU A 162 18.68 -16.82 25.99
C GLU A 162 18.78 -17.34 27.44
N GLU A 163 18.29 -16.59 28.42
CA GLU A 163 18.29 -17.01 29.83
C GLU A 163 17.31 -18.16 30.08
N ILE A 164 16.15 -18.13 29.43
CA ILE A 164 15.20 -19.24 29.46
C ILE A 164 15.82 -20.49 28.82
N MET A 165 16.46 -20.34 27.68
CA MET A 165 17.06 -21.45 26.92
C MET A 165 18.21 -22.14 27.64
N LYS A 166 18.93 -21.44 28.53
CA LYS A 166 19.97 -22.06 29.41
C LYS A 166 19.43 -23.19 30.26
N ARG A 167 18.12 -23.27 30.50
CA ARG A 167 17.47 -24.33 31.26
C ARG A 167 17.28 -25.63 30.47
N TYR A 168 17.48 -25.57 29.15
CA TYR A 168 17.25 -26.70 28.25
C TYR A 168 18.54 -27.05 27.53
N GLU A 169 19.14 -28.19 27.92
CA GLU A 169 20.44 -28.65 27.41
C GLU A 169 20.38 -28.87 25.88
N GLY A 170 21.37 -28.34 25.17
CA GLY A 170 21.46 -28.44 23.71
C GLY A 170 20.57 -27.49 22.91
N SER A 171 19.89 -26.54 23.58
CA SER A 171 19.12 -25.49 22.94
C SER A 171 20.00 -24.30 22.59
N TYR A 172 19.66 -23.57 21.52
CA TYR A 172 20.34 -22.34 21.13
C TYR A 172 19.35 -21.35 20.49
N VAL A 173 19.68 -20.07 20.58
CA VAL A 173 18.94 -18.98 19.89
C VAL A 173 19.72 -18.59 18.65
N SER A 174 19.06 -18.52 17.51
CA SER A 174 19.60 -17.91 16.30
C SER A 174 18.64 -16.84 15.81
N SER A 175 19.17 -15.66 15.51
CA SER A 175 18.41 -14.58 14.87
C SER A 175 18.78 -14.51 13.39
N VAL A 176 17.79 -14.45 12.54
CA VAL A 176 17.97 -14.13 11.12
C VAL A 176 17.58 -12.65 10.97
N GLY A 177 18.57 -11.78 10.79
CA GLY A 177 18.32 -10.36 10.53
C GLY A 177 17.68 -10.20 9.16
N GLY A 178 16.53 -9.54 9.12
CA GLY A 178 16.01 -8.99 7.87
C GLY A 178 17.01 -7.97 7.33
N GLY A 179 17.31 -8.03 6.04
CA GLY A 179 18.19 -7.06 5.39
C GLY A 179 17.66 -5.65 5.56
N GLU A 180 18.59 -4.70 5.59
CA GLU A 180 18.32 -3.26 5.67
C GLU A 180 17.21 -2.85 4.69
N LEU A 181 16.24 -2.07 5.23
CA LEU A 181 15.22 -1.37 4.46
C LEU A 181 15.84 -0.22 3.68
#